data_0a89d9c07d95fdeb6c324dc799f42737
#
_entry.id   0a89d9c07d95fdeb6c324dc799f42737
#
_cell.length_a   1.000
_cell.length_b   1.000
_cell.length_c   1.000
_cell.angle_alpha   90.00
_cell.angle_beta   90.00
_cell.angle_gamma   90.00
#
_symmetry.space_group_name_H-M   'P 1'
#
loop_
_entity.id
_entity.type
_entity.pdbx_description
1 polymer ?
#
loop_
_entity_poly.entity_id
_entity_poly.type
_entity_poly.pdbx_seq_one_letter_code
_entity_poly.pdbx_strand_id
1 'polypeptide(L)'
;MSELSVRTWRDAAGEMSDANGVERLSAREARRPLEVARTRLLVAGVIFTVCFVILGARLVQLSLFGGGHYAAQIAQHEGTRLTLQRADIVDRNGVLLATNLPSQSLYVDPTQVLDATEAADKITSVLPKLTRDEILRKASAKGSFRWIQRNLTPEQYYAVNRLGLPGFGFKREERRVYPHGSLFVHTLGFAGVDNGGLAGLEAARDAYLKNLAENHSGALVTSLDSRVQHIVNAELAAAMAEFVAKGGAGIVLDVHSGEIL
;
A
#
# COMPACT_ATOMS: atom_id res chain seq x y z
N MET A 1 31.20 -98.94 37.32
CA MET A 1 30.33 -98.20 36.32
C MET A 1 29.58 -97.07 36.98
N SER A 2 30.22 -96.17 37.71
CA SER A 2 29.44 -95.06 38.36
C SER A 2 30.09 -93.66 38.33
N GLU A 3 31.33 -93.55 37.86
CA GLU A 3 31.99 -92.23 37.83
C GLU A 3 31.88 -91.49 36.49
N LEU A 4 31.63 -92.14 35.37
CA LEU A 4 31.49 -91.51 34.06
C LEU A 4 30.10 -90.80 33.86
N SER A 5 29.07 -91.27 34.57
CA SER A 5 27.73 -90.67 34.42
C SER A 5 27.58 -89.35 35.16
N VAL A 6 28.34 -89.12 36.24
CA VAL A 6 28.24 -87.92 37.03
C VAL A 6 28.97 -86.72 36.40
N ARG A 7 30.03 -86.97 35.64
CA ARG A 7 30.79 -85.93 34.91
C ARG A 7 29.96 -85.34 33.76
N THR A 8 29.27 -86.20 33.00
CA THR A 8 28.46 -85.76 31.86
C THR A 8 27.30 -84.84 32.27
N TRP A 9 26.68 -85.04 33.45
CA TRP A 9 25.63 -84.18 33.95
C TRP A 9 26.14 -82.85 34.50
N ARG A 10 27.35 -82.77 34.99
CA ARG A 10 27.94 -81.55 35.51
C ARG A 10 28.42 -80.64 34.36
N ASP A 11 28.88 -81.19 33.29
CA ASP A 11 29.27 -80.44 32.09
C ASP A 11 28.05 -79.94 31.33
N ALA A 12 27.01 -80.72 31.22
CA ALA A 12 25.74 -80.30 30.61
C ALA A 12 25.02 -79.19 31.44
N ALA A 13 25.14 -79.27 32.79
CA ALA A 13 24.57 -78.21 33.65
C ALA A 13 25.39 -76.91 33.58
N GLY A 14 26.69 -76.96 33.33
CA GLY A 14 27.55 -75.81 33.11
C GLY A 14 27.23 -75.10 31.77
N GLU A 15 27.10 -75.88 30.68
CA GLU A 15 26.75 -75.35 29.37
C GLU A 15 25.35 -74.69 29.34
N MET A 16 24.35 -75.29 30.06
CA MET A 16 23.02 -74.72 30.20
C MET A 16 23.03 -73.43 31.03
N SER A 17 23.90 -73.28 32.00
CA SER A 17 24.06 -72.04 32.78
C SER A 17 24.66 -70.89 31.96
N ASP A 18 25.66 -71.21 31.12
CA ASP A 18 26.34 -70.25 30.27
C ASP A 18 25.42 -69.81 29.11
N ALA A 19 24.65 -70.71 28.51
CA ALA A 19 23.68 -70.38 27.47
C ALA A 19 22.62 -69.44 27.96
N ASN A 20 22.09 -69.65 29.17
CA ASN A 20 21.11 -68.72 29.79
C ASN A 20 21.73 -67.33 30.17
N GLY A 21 23.05 -67.34 30.48
CA GLY A 21 23.82 -66.11 30.77
C GLY A 21 23.97 -65.24 29.50
N VAL A 22 24.39 -65.90 28.41
CA VAL A 22 24.60 -65.24 27.10
C VAL A 22 23.32 -64.76 26.53
N GLU A 23 22.18 -65.49 26.65
CA GLU A 23 20.85 -65.03 26.17
C GLU A 23 20.32 -63.86 26.97
N ARG A 24 20.58 -63.81 28.27
CA ARG A 24 20.22 -62.66 29.10
C ARG A 24 21.06 -61.42 28.83
N LEU A 25 22.31 -61.58 28.47
CA LEU A 25 23.18 -60.45 28.10
C LEU A 25 22.81 -59.88 26.71
N SER A 26 22.54 -60.74 25.74
CA SER A 26 22.10 -60.32 24.40
C SER A 26 20.72 -59.61 24.44
N ALA A 27 19.79 -60.08 25.28
CA ALA A 27 18.49 -59.44 25.49
C ALA A 27 18.60 -58.08 26.20
N ARG A 28 19.62 -57.88 27.06
CA ARG A 28 19.90 -56.57 27.67
C ARG A 28 20.56 -55.60 26.71
N GLU A 29 21.45 -56.05 25.85
CA GLU A 29 22.10 -55.23 24.83
C GLU A 29 21.11 -54.79 23.74
N ALA A 30 20.18 -55.66 23.34
CA ALA A 30 19.14 -55.34 22.38
C ALA A 30 18.09 -54.31 22.92
N ARG A 31 17.93 -54.20 24.24
CA ARG A 31 16.99 -53.22 24.84
C ARG A 31 17.58 -51.80 24.99
N ARG A 32 18.91 -51.68 25.10
CA ARG A 32 19.58 -50.37 25.25
C ARG A 32 19.30 -49.38 24.12
N PRO A 33 19.35 -49.75 22.81
CA PRO A 33 19.05 -48.79 21.74
C PRO A 33 17.60 -48.35 21.73
N LEU A 34 16.64 -49.21 22.14
CA LEU A 34 15.22 -48.89 22.22
C LEU A 34 14.91 -47.91 23.36
N GLU A 35 15.56 -48.07 24.53
CA GLU A 35 15.37 -47.12 25.64
C GLU A 35 15.97 -45.77 25.35
N VAL A 36 17.15 -45.71 24.70
CA VAL A 36 17.77 -44.47 24.27
C VAL A 36 16.93 -43.76 23.17
N ALA A 37 16.38 -44.54 22.23
CA ALA A 37 15.48 -43.98 21.21
C ALA A 37 14.20 -43.45 21.82
N ARG A 38 13.59 -44.17 22.77
CA ARG A 38 12.39 -43.71 23.48
C ARG A 38 12.63 -42.45 24.30
N THR A 39 13.77 -42.38 24.98
CA THR A 39 14.15 -41.17 25.76
C THR A 39 14.38 -39.97 24.84
N ARG A 40 15.06 -40.15 23.69
CA ARG A 40 15.25 -39.09 22.69
C ARG A 40 13.91 -38.60 22.12
N LEU A 41 12.99 -39.52 21.86
CA LEU A 41 11.67 -39.21 21.33
C LEU A 41 10.81 -38.46 22.36
N LEU A 42 10.88 -38.82 23.64
CA LEU A 42 10.23 -38.10 24.74
C LEU A 42 10.82 -36.70 24.91
N VAL A 43 12.16 -36.56 24.88
CA VAL A 43 12.81 -35.25 24.98
C VAL A 43 12.42 -34.36 23.80
N ALA A 44 12.44 -34.89 22.56
CA ALA A 44 11.97 -34.15 21.40
C ALA A 44 10.49 -33.74 21.53
N GLY A 45 9.64 -34.66 21.99
CA GLY A 45 8.20 -34.35 22.23
C GLY A 45 7.99 -33.25 23.25
N VAL A 46 8.76 -33.27 24.35
CA VAL A 46 8.71 -32.21 25.39
C VAL A 46 9.14 -30.86 24.80
N ILE A 47 10.25 -30.83 24.04
CA ILE A 47 10.74 -29.60 23.40
C ILE A 47 9.68 -29.04 22.44
N PHE A 48 9.07 -29.87 21.59
CA PHE A 48 8.00 -29.45 20.70
C PHE A 48 6.79 -28.92 21.47
N THR A 49 6.37 -29.61 22.51
CA THR A 49 5.23 -29.17 23.34
C THR A 49 5.51 -27.80 23.98
N VAL A 50 6.71 -27.60 24.52
CA VAL A 50 7.12 -26.32 25.11
C VAL A 50 7.13 -25.20 24.04
N CYS A 51 7.69 -25.47 22.85
CA CYS A 51 7.65 -24.53 21.74
C CYS A 51 6.21 -24.15 21.34
N PHE A 52 5.31 -25.14 21.22
CA PHE A 52 3.91 -24.86 20.89
C PHE A 52 3.18 -24.10 21.98
N VAL A 53 3.46 -24.37 23.24
CA VAL A 53 2.90 -23.61 24.38
C VAL A 53 3.38 -22.16 24.34
N ILE A 54 4.66 -21.92 24.08
CA ILE A 54 5.22 -20.56 23.96
C ILE A 54 4.59 -19.83 22.77
N LEU A 55 4.48 -20.48 21.60
CA LEU A 55 3.82 -19.91 20.42
C LEU A 55 2.34 -19.62 20.68
N GLY A 56 1.63 -20.54 21.31
CA GLY A 56 0.22 -20.35 21.68
C GLY A 56 0.04 -19.19 22.66
N ALA A 57 0.86 -19.11 23.71
CA ALA A 57 0.84 -18.01 24.66
C ALA A 57 1.15 -16.68 23.97
N ARG A 58 2.08 -16.67 23.01
CA ARG A 58 2.41 -15.49 22.21
C ARG A 58 1.27 -15.05 21.29
N LEU A 59 0.58 -16.01 20.66
CA LEU A 59 -0.61 -15.73 19.86
C LEU A 59 -1.76 -15.17 20.71
N VAL A 60 -2.01 -15.73 21.88
CA VAL A 60 -3.02 -15.23 22.83
C VAL A 60 -2.64 -13.84 23.32
N GLN A 61 -1.38 -13.62 23.68
CA GLN A 61 -0.88 -12.29 24.07
C GLN A 61 -1.07 -11.27 22.95
N LEU A 62 -0.73 -11.62 21.70
CA LEU A 62 -0.95 -10.78 20.52
C LEU A 62 -2.42 -10.52 20.24
N SER A 63 -3.29 -11.53 20.44
CA SER A 63 -4.73 -11.39 20.23
C SER A 63 -5.42 -10.53 21.29
N LEU A 64 -5.04 -10.66 22.55
CA LEU A 64 -5.68 -9.96 23.67
C LEU A 64 -5.06 -8.58 23.95
N PHE A 65 -3.76 -8.44 23.78
CA PHE A 65 -3.02 -7.20 24.12
C PHE A 65 -2.35 -6.53 22.93
N GLY A 66 -2.20 -7.22 21.79
CA GLY A 66 -1.52 -6.71 20.58
C GLY A 66 -2.42 -6.07 19.54
N GLY A 67 -3.74 -6.23 19.64
CA GLY A 67 -4.69 -5.74 18.65
C GLY A 67 -4.65 -4.23 18.40
N GLY A 68 -4.25 -3.45 19.38
CA GLY A 68 -4.12 -2.00 19.26
C GLY A 68 -2.81 -1.55 18.58
N HIS A 69 -1.69 -2.19 18.89
CA HIS A 69 -0.39 -1.78 18.34
C HIS A 69 -0.12 -2.33 16.92
N TYR A 70 -0.55 -3.56 16.62
CA TYR A 70 -0.41 -4.11 15.27
C TYR A 70 -1.45 -3.54 14.31
N ALA A 71 -2.69 -3.32 14.76
CA ALA A 71 -3.67 -2.59 13.97
C ALA A 71 -3.23 -1.14 13.73
N ALA A 72 -2.59 -0.49 14.69
CA ALA A 72 -1.99 0.84 14.52
C ALA A 72 -0.74 0.81 13.62
N GLN A 73 0.10 -0.23 13.68
CA GLN A 73 1.26 -0.37 12.78
C GLN A 73 0.87 -0.83 11.37
N ILE A 74 -0.13 -1.70 11.21
CA ILE A 74 -0.67 -2.04 9.90
C ILE A 74 -1.45 -0.84 9.34
N ALA A 75 -2.21 -0.13 10.16
CA ALA A 75 -2.80 1.15 9.78
C ALA A 75 -1.74 2.25 9.52
N GLN A 76 -0.55 2.16 10.10
CA GLN A 76 0.59 3.02 9.75
C GLN A 76 1.37 2.54 8.51
N HIS A 77 1.29 1.27 8.13
CA HIS A 77 1.92 0.75 6.90
C HIS A 77 0.95 0.66 5.71
N GLU A 78 -0.34 0.46 5.92
CA GLU A 78 -1.39 0.64 4.91
C GLU A 78 -2.05 2.02 4.96
N GLY A 79 -1.90 2.72 6.08
CA GLY A 79 -2.17 4.12 6.27
C GLY A 79 -0.86 4.88 6.43
N THR A 80 -0.06 5.02 5.38
CA THR A 80 0.25 6.41 5.08
C THR A 80 -1.13 7.03 4.94
N ARG A 81 -1.72 7.51 6.07
CA ARG A 81 -2.75 8.53 6.01
C ARG A 81 -2.21 9.47 4.96
N LEU A 82 -2.81 9.47 3.79
CA LEU A 82 -2.60 10.57 2.88
C LEU A 82 -2.91 11.76 3.76
N THR A 83 -1.89 12.39 4.26
CA THR A 83 -2.06 13.68 4.90
C THR A 83 -2.59 14.48 3.76
N LEU A 84 -3.91 14.72 3.76
CA LEU A 84 -4.55 15.52 2.73
C LEU A 84 -3.72 16.78 2.66
N GLN A 85 -2.97 16.93 1.59
CA GLN A 85 -2.07 18.09 1.45
C GLN A 85 -2.84 19.38 1.32
N ARG A 86 -4.18 19.25 1.11
CA ARG A 86 -5.06 20.38 0.90
C ARG A 86 -6.51 20.01 1.22
N ALA A 87 -7.21 20.85 1.97
CA ALA A 87 -8.60 20.63 2.34
C ALA A 87 -9.55 20.73 1.13
N ASP A 88 -10.70 20.10 1.23
CA ASP A 88 -11.77 20.23 0.26
C ASP A 88 -12.34 21.67 0.25
N ILE A 89 -12.89 22.07 -0.90
CA ILE A 89 -13.66 23.29 -1.02
C ILE A 89 -15.08 22.89 -1.35
N VAL A 90 -16.04 23.44 -0.61
CA VAL A 90 -17.46 23.18 -0.81
C VAL A 90 -18.24 24.48 -1.00
N ASP A 91 -19.41 24.38 -1.65
CA ASP A 91 -20.34 25.48 -1.73
C ASP A 91 -21.08 25.68 -0.38
N ARG A 92 -21.96 26.69 -0.31
CA ARG A 92 -22.76 26.99 0.89
C ARG A 92 -23.70 25.86 1.32
N ASN A 93 -24.02 24.93 0.43
CA ASN A 93 -24.89 23.77 0.66
C ASN A 93 -24.10 22.48 0.93
N GLY A 94 -22.75 22.52 1.00
CA GLY A 94 -21.90 21.38 1.17
C GLY A 94 -21.59 20.60 -0.12
N VAL A 95 -21.95 21.14 -1.29
CA VAL A 95 -21.60 20.51 -2.59
C VAL A 95 -20.11 20.66 -2.85
N LEU A 96 -19.46 19.56 -3.22
CA LEU A 96 -18.02 19.49 -3.40
C LEU A 96 -17.58 20.23 -4.66
N LEU A 97 -16.80 21.30 -4.51
CA LEU A 97 -16.27 22.13 -5.59
C LEU A 97 -14.84 21.75 -5.98
N ALA A 98 -14.00 21.38 -5.01
CA ALA A 98 -12.65 20.90 -5.22
C ALA A 98 -12.27 19.88 -4.16
N THR A 99 -11.62 18.78 -4.57
CA THR A 99 -11.15 17.70 -3.69
C THR A 99 -9.83 17.11 -4.16
N ASN A 100 -9.18 16.36 -3.28
CA ASN A 100 -7.98 15.60 -3.64
C ASN A 100 -8.32 14.13 -3.83
N LEU A 101 -7.89 13.56 -4.94
CA LEU A 101 -7.98 12.13 -5.19
C LEU A 101 -6.59 11.49 -5.15
N PRO A 102 -6.45 10.30 -4.53
CA PRO A 102 -5.20 9.56 -4.57
C PRO A 102 -4.87 9.17 -6.00
N SER A 103 -3.64 9.39 -6.40
CA SER A 103 -3.11 9.04 -7.72
C SER A 103 -1.75 8.38 -7.58
N GLN A 104 -1.28 7.75 -8.66
CA GLN A 104 0.05 7.19 -8.74
C GLN A 104 0.85 7.97 -9.79
N SER A 105 2.11 8.22 -9.49
CA SER A 105 3.03 8.88 -10.40
C SER A 105 4.18 7.94 -10.73
N LEU A 106 4.48 7.78 -12.03
CA LEU A 106 5.56 6.93 -12.52
C LEU A 106 6.88 7.66 -12.43
N TYR A 107 7.86 7.04 -11.81
CA TYR A 107 9.25 7.50 -11.82
C TYR A 107 10.18 6.40 -12.35
N VAL A 108 11.39 6.80 -12.73
CA VAL A 108 12.47 5.89 -13.07
C VAL A 108 13.68 6.16 -12.18
N ASP A 109 14.33 5.08 -11.75
CA ASP A 109 15.70 5.10 -11.23
C ASP A 109 16.64 4.61 -12.33
N PRO A 110 17.36 5.52 -13.02
CA PRO A 110 18.22 5.15 -14.14
C PRO A 110 19.32 4.15 -13.77
N THR A 111 19.70 4.08 -12.50
CA THR A 111 20.75 3.15 -12.04
C THR A 111 20.31 1.69 -12.03
N GLN A 112 19.00 1.44 -12.04
CA GLN A 112 18.40 0.12 -12.00
C GLN A 112 17.78 -0.31 -13.34
N VAL A 113 17.81 0.55 -14.37
CA VAL A 113 17.29 0.23 -15.70
C VAL A 113 18.28 -0.68 -16.43
N LEU A 114 17.84 -1.86 -16.86
CA LEU A 114 18.67 -2.81 -17.59
C LEU A 114 18.80 -2.45 -19.08
N ASP A 115 17.68 -2.16 -19.73
CA ASP A 115 17.62 -1.72 -21.13
C ASP A 115 16.65 -0.53 -21.24
N ALA A 116 17.24 0.66 -21.42
CA ALA A 116 16.48 1.90 -21.55
C ALA A 116 15.71 1.98 -22.87
N THR A 117 16.19 1.31 -23.94
CA THR A 117 15.57 1.31 -25.26
C THR A 117 14.31 0.48 -25.24
N GLU A 118 14.38 -0.75 -24.74
CA GLU A 118 13.25 -1.64 -24.58
C GLU A 118 12.18 -1.02 -23.65
N ALA A 119 12.62 -0.44 -22.54
CA ALA A 119 11.72 0.22 -21.60
C ALA A 119 11.00 1.41 -22.23
N ALA A 120 11.68 2.22 -23.04
CA ALA A 120 11.08 3.35 -23.75
C ALA A 120 10.02 2.87 -24.75
N ASP A 121 10.30 1.83 -25.51
CA ASP A 121 9.36 1.28 -26.49
C ASP A 121 8.10 0.72 -25.81
N LYS A 122 8.27 -0.05 -24.73
CA LYS A 122 7.15 -0.62 -23.96
C LYS A 122 6.30 0.46 -23.28
N ILE A 123 6.92 1.47 -22.66
CA ILE A 123 6.18 2.55 -21.98
C ILE A 123 5.42 3.41 -23.01
N THR A 124 6.02 3.74 -24.15
CA THR A 124 5.36 4.52 -25.19
C THR A 124 4.12 3.81 -25.74
N SER A 125 4.12 2.47 -25.85
CA SER A 125 2.95 1.71 -26.29
C SER A 125 1.74 1.84 -25.35
N VAL A 126 1.99 2.08 -24.05
CA VAL A 126 0.96 2.18 -23.01
C VAL A 126 0.63 3.65 -22.69
N LEU A 127 1.61 4.54 -22.79
CA LEU A 127 1.47 5.98 -22.53
C LEU A 127 1.77 6.78 -23.81
N PRO A 128 0.86 6.81 -24.79
CA PRO A 128 1.11 7.41 -26.11
C PRO A 128 1.31 8.93 -26.10
N LYS A 129 1.03 9.59 -24.98
CA LYS A 129 1.30 11.03 -24.80
C LYS A 129 2.77 11.34 -24.56
N LEU A 130 3.57 10.34 -24.18
CA LEU A 130 5.00 10.48 -23.98
C LEU A 130 5.76 10.10 -25.25
N THR A 131 6.79 10.84 -25.57
CA THR A 131 7.67 10.50 -26.69
C THR A 131 8.72 9.48 -26.24
N ARG A 132 9.07 8.57 -27.13
CA ARG A 132 10.13 7.57 -26.92
C ARG A 132 11.44 8.20 -26.47
N ASP A 133 11.83 9.30 -27.12
CA ASP A 133 13.07 10.00 -26.84
C ASP A 133 13.09 10.67 -25.45
N GLU A 134 11.93 11.13 -24.98
CA GLU A 134 11.81 11.68 -23.64
C GLU A 134 12.04 10.59 -22.57
N ILE A 135 11.42 9.44 -22.76
CA ILE A 135 11.56 8.31 -21.83
C ILE A 135 13.00 7.80 -21.85
N LEU A 136 13.59 7.63 -23.03
CA LEU A 136 14.98 7.19 -23.21
C LEU A 136 15.96 8.14 -22.50
N ARG A 137 15.82 9.45 -22.73
CA ARG A 137 16.67 10.46 -22.04
C ARG A 137 16.55 10.38 -20.53
N LYS A 138 15.34 10.20 -20.00
CA LYS A 138 15.11 10.11 -18.54
C LYS A 138 15.64 8.80 -17.97
N ALA A 139 15.48 7.69 -18.69
CA ALA A 139 15.95 6.36 -18.28
C ALA A 139 17.48 6.19 -18.38
N SER A 140 18.14 6.97 -19.23
CA SER A 140 19.61 6.96 -19.40
C SER A 140 20.32 8.12 -18.66
N ALA A 141 19.59 8.96 -17.92
CA ALA A 141 20.15 10.11 -17.25
C ALA A 141 20.98 9.71 -16.02
N LYS A 142 21.92 10.59 -15.60
CA LYS A 142 22.63 10.41 -14.33
C LYS A 142 21.71 10.75 -13.15
N GLY A 143 21.76 9.95 -12.10
CA GLY A 143 20.99 10.11 -10.86
C GLY A 143 20.07 8.94 -10.61
N SER A 144 19.42 8.93 -9.43
CA SER A 144 18.61 7.81 -8.95
C SER A 144 17.09 8.05 -9.03
N PHE A 145 16.66 9.22 -9.49
CA PHE A 145 15.23 9.54 -9.53
C PHE A 145 14.90 10.54 -10.63
N ARG A 146 13.94 10.17 -11.49
CA ARG A 146 13.35 11.05 -12.51
C ARG A 146 11.87 10.76 -12.68
N TRP A 147 11.05 11.79 -12.67
CA TRP A 147 9.64 11.66 -13.02
C TRP A 147 9.47 11.34 -14.50
N ILE A 148 8.72 10.29 -14.80
CA ILE A 148 8.29 9.95 -16.16
C ILE A 148 6.94 10.62 -16.43
N GLN A 149 5.92 10.27 -15.66
CA GLN A 149 4.59 10.89 -15.75
C GLN A 149 3.95 10.91 -14.37
N ARG A 150 3.42 12.09 -14.00
CA ARG A 150 2.70 12.26 -12.74
C ARG A 150 1.19 12.11 -12.97
N ASN A 151 0.48 11.80 -11.90
CA ASN A 151 -0.98 11.71 -11.88
C ASN A 151 -1.55 10.74 -12.92
N LEU A 152 -1.07 9.49 -12.93
CA LEU A 152 -1.59 8.42 -13.79
C LEU A 152 -3.05 8.14 -13.46
N THR A 153 -3.82 7.82 -14.49
CA THR A 153 -5.13 7.19 -14.30
C THR A 153 -4.96 5.75 -13.80
N PRO A 154 -5.98 5.17 -13.14
CA PRO A 154 -5.93 3.77 -12.74
C PRO A 154 -5.59 2.81 -13.89
N GLU A 155 -6.16 3.02 -15.06
CA GLU A 155 -5.86 2.23 -16.26
C GLU A 155 -4.39 2.32 -16.67
N GLN A 156 -3.84 3.54 -16.73
CA GLN A 156 -2.43 3.78 -17.04
C GLN A 156 -1.51 3.14 -16.00
N TYR A 157 -1.85 3.25 -14.72
CA TYR A 157 -1.10 2.60 -13.65
C TYR A 157 -1.04 1.07 -13.85
N TYR A 158 -2.20 0.42 -14.04
CA TYR A 158 -2.25 -1.02 -14.24
C TYR A 158 -1.53 -1.46 -15.52
N ALA A 159 -1.67 -0.70 -16.58
CA ALA A 159 -1.03 -1.00 -17.86
C ALA A 159 0.51 -0.94 -17.76
N VAL A 160 1.06 0.12 -17.13
CA VAL A 160 2.51 0.23 -16.92
C VAL A 160 3.01 -0.82 -15.92
N ASN A 161 2.26 -1.07 -14.84
CA ASN A 161 2.66 -2.05 -13.82
C ASN A 161 2.80 -3.48 -14.41
N ARG A 162 1.96 -3.83 -15.36
CA ARG A 162 2.04 -5.13 -16.07
C ARG A 162 3.31 -5.30 -16.91
N LEU A 163 3.98 -4.22 -17.29
CA LEU A 163 5.22 -4.30 -18.07
C LEU A 163 6.38 -4.86 -17.23
N GLY A 164 6.33 -4.75 -15.90
CA GLY A 164 7.33 -5.30 -14.98
C GLY A 164 8.74 -4.78 -15.23
N LEU A 165 8.90 -3.51 -15.59
CA LEU A 165 10.17 -2.93 -16.00
C LEU A 165 11.08 -2.64 -14.81
N PRO A 166 12.30 -3.19 -14.77
CA PRO A 166 13.28 -2.87 -13.72
C PRO A 166 13.64 -1.39 -13.72
N GLY A 167 13.80 -0.80 -12.54
CA GLY A 167 14.12 0.60 -12.37
C GLY A 167 12.95 1.56 -12.51
N PHE A 168 11.76 1.08 -12.89
CA PHE A 168 10.54 1.89 -12.90
C PHE A 168 9.70 1.58 -11.67
N GLY A 169 9.25 2.66 -10.99
CA GLY A 169 8.46 2.54 -9.77
C GLY A 169 7.34 3.57 -9.72
N PHE A 170 6.44 3.38 -8.76
CA PHE A 170 5.31 4.27 -8.57
C PHE A 170 5.43 4.97 -7.21
N LYS A 171 5.15 6.27 -7.20
CA LYS A 171 5.03 7.05 -5.99
C LYS A 171 3.59 7.53 -5.85
N ARG A 172 3.01 7.30 -4.68
CA ARG A 172 1.68 7.77 -4.36
C ARG A 172 1.69 9.28 -4.18
N GLU A 173 0.79 9.95 -4.86
CA GLU A 173 0.59 11.40 -4.81
C GLU A 173 -0.90 11.70 -4.73
N GLU A 174 -1.26 12.97 -4.52
CA GLU A 174 -2.61 13.45 -4.59
C GLU A 174 -2.80 14.32 -5.82
N ARG A 175 -3.94 14.17 -6.48
CA ARG A 175 -4.36 15.01 -7.59
C ARG A 175 -5.55 15.85 -7.19
N ARG A 176 -5.42 17.17 -7.32
CA ARG A 176 -6.55 18.09 -7.15
C ARG A 176 -7.55 17.93 -8.30
N VAL A 177 -8.81 17.75 -7.97
CA VAL A 177 -9.91 17.52 -8.93
C VAL A 177 -11.03 18.50 -8.66
N TYR A 178 -11.62 19.01 -9.74
CA TYR A 178 -12.73 19.93 -9.75
C TYR A 178 -13.94 19.25 -10.41
N PRO A 179 -14.89 18.68 -9.63
CA PRO A 179 -16.00 17.87 -10.15
C PRO A 179 -16.90 18.61 -11.15
N HIS A 180 -17.04 19.91 -10.98
CA HIS A 180 -17.87 20.77 -11.86
C HIS A 180 -17.13 21.35 -13.08
N GLY A 181 -15.91 20.86 -13.36
CA GLY A 181 -15.13 21.27 -14.52
C GLY A 181 -14.86 22.77 -14.58
N SER A 182 -15.26 23.42 -15.66
CA SER A 182 -15.01 24.84 -15.89
C SER A 182 -15.98 25.81 -15.17
N LEU A 183 -17.05 25.31 -14.55
CA LEU A 183 -18.09 26.15 -13.98
C LEU A 183 -17.57 27.16 -12.95
N PHE A 184 -16.61 26.74 -12.12
CA PHE A 184 -16.04 27.59 -11.08
C PHE A 184 -14.60 28.04 -11.34
N VAL A 185 -14.07 27.82 -12.55
CA VAL A 185 -12.63 27.99 -12.84
C VAL A 185 -12.16 29.43 -12.57
N HIS A 186 -13.00 30.45 -12.83
CA HIS A 186 -12.64 31.84 -12.61
C HIS A 186 -12.62 32.23 -11.14
N THR A 187 -13.47 31.62 -10.32
CA THR A 187 -13.55 31.89 -8.88
C THR A 187 -12.59 31.03 -8.08
N LEU A 188 -12.64 29.70 -8.28
CA LEU A 188 -11.78 28.78 -7.57
C LEU A 188 -10.32 28.85 -8.04
N GLY A 189 -10.12 29.08 -9.34
CA GLY A 189 -8.80 28.93 -9.94
C GLY A 189 -8.38 27.46 -10.02
N PHE A 190 -7.08 27.20 -9.84
CA PHE A 190 -6.54 25.85 -9.91
C PHE A 190 -5.27 25.70 -9.08
N ALA A 191 -4.98 24.48 -8.67
CA ALA A 191 -3.75 24.08 -8.04
C ALA A 191 -2.81 23.38 -9.03
N GLY A 192 -1.50 23.55 -8.84
CA GLY A 192 -0.48 22.90 -9.63
C GLY A 192 -0.28 21.42 -9.26
N VAL A 193 0.60 20.78 -10.00
CA VAL A 193 0.94 19.33 -9.79
C VAL A 193 1.53 19.08 -8.40
N ASP A 194 2.21 20.07 -7.82
CA ASP A 194 2.77 20.00 -6.46
C ASP A 194 1.77 20.43 -5.38
N ASN A 195 0.50 20.48 -5.74
CA ASN A 195 -0.60 20.82 -4.84
C ASN A 195 -0.52 22.24 -4.24
N GLY A 196 0.21 23.15 -4.90
CA GLY A 196 0.25 24.59 -4.60
C GLY A 196 -0.82 25.33 -5.38
N GLY A 197 -1.55 26.27 -4.75
CA GLY A 197 -2.53 27.11 -5.44
C GLY A 197 -1.85 28.06 -6.41
N LEU A 198 -2.30 28.11 -7.67
CA LEU A 198 -1.72 28.94 -8.73
C LEU A 198 -2.61 30.13 -9.13
N ALA A 199 -3.91 30.02 -8.96
CA ALA A 199 -4.86 31.07 -9.32
C ALA A 199 -6.12 31.04 -8.42
N GLY A 200 -6.89 32.11 -8.44
CA GLY A 200 -8.20 32.23 -7.79
C GLY A 200 -8.16 31.98 -6.27
N LEU A 201 -9.22 31.40 -5.74
CA LEU A 201 -9.37 31.07 -4.32
C LEU A 201 -8.30 30.07 -3.86
N GLU A 202 -7.91 29.13 -4.74
CA GLU A 202 -6.85 28.17 -4.47
C GLU A 202 -5.52 28.86 -4.14
N ALA A 203 -5.13 29.92 -4.87
CA ALA A 203 -3.94 30.70 -4.60
C ALA A 203 -4.13 31.64 -3.39
N ALA A 204 -5.26 32.34 -3.34
CA ALA A 204 -5.54 33.31 -2.28
C ALA A 204 -5.62 32.67 -0.89
N ARG A 205 -6.03 31.42 -0.80
CA ARG A 205 -6.22 30.66 0.44
C ARG A 205 -5.29 29.45 0.56
N ASP A 206 -4.16 29.44 -0.16
CA ASP A 206 -3.24 28.28 -0.21
C ASP A 206 -2.80 27.82 1.18
N ALA A 207 -2.27 28.73 1.99
CA ALA A 207 -1.81 28.41 3.35
C ALA A 207 -2.96 27.95 4.26
N TYR A 208 -4.15 28.56 4.12
CA TYR A 208 -5.32 28.20 4.89
C TYR A 208 -5.85 26.81 4.55
N LEU A 209 -5.92 26.45 3.27
CA LEU A 209 -6.36 25.14 2.80
C LEU A 209 -5.40 24.02 3.25
N LYS A 210 -4.09 24.29 3.27
CA LYS A 210 -3.09 23.37 3.80
C LYS A 210 -3.24 23.20 5.31
N ASN A 211 -3.41 24.29 6.05
CA ASN A 211 -3.60 24.22 7.50
C ASN A 211 -4.88 23.50 7.90
N LEU A 212 -6.00 23.70 7.20
CA LEU A 212 -7.22 22.93 7.41
C LEU A 212 -7.01 21.42 7.22
N ALA A 213 -6.25 21.05 6.20
CA ALA A 213 -5.94 19.66 5.92
C ALA A 213 -5.05 19.04 7.03
N GLU A 214 -4.00 19.73 7.44
CA GLU A 214 -3.09 19.29 8.50
C GLU A 214 -3.81 19.09 9.84
N ASN A 215 -4.72 20.00 10.18
CA ASN A 215 -5.48 19.95 11.43
C ASN A 215 -6.75 19.09 11.34
N HIS A 216 -7.04 18.47 10.19
CA HIS A 216 -8.28 17.73 9.94
C HIS A 216 -9.55 18.55 10.28
N SER A 217 -9.50 19.87 10.02
CA SER A 217 -10.54 20.83 10.43
C SER A 217 -11.69 20.93 9.43
N GLY A 218 -11.84 19.96 8.51
CA GLY A 218 -12.93 19.90 7.55
C GLY A 218 -12.64 20.63 6.23
N ALA A 219 -13.68 21.14 5.57
CA ALA A 219 -13.60 21.77 4.26
C ALA A 219 -13.69 23.30 4.37
N LEU A 220 -13.17 24.00 3.36
CA LEU A 220 -13.44 25.44 3.17
C LEU A 220 -14.85 25.62 2.60
N VAL A 221 -15.75 26.15 3.39
CA VAL A 221 -17.11 26.52 2.93
C VAL A 221 -17.08 27.89 2.25
N THR A 222 -17.61 27.97 1.04
CA THR A 222 -17.73 29.24 0.28
C THR A 222 -19.14 29.72 0.31
N SER A 223 -19.36 30.98 -0.05
CA SER A 223 -20.69 31.57 -0.26
C SER A 223 -21.33 31.14 -1.58
N LEU A 224 -20.61 30.55 -2.49
CA LEU A 224 -21.07 30.11 -3.80
C LEU A 224 -22.23 29.11 -3.69
N ASP A 225 -23.18 29.19 -4.64
CA ASP A 225 -24.25 28.21 -4.81
C ASP A 225 -24.13 27.57 -6.20
N SER A 226 -23.86 26.28 -6.24
CA SER A 226 -23.64 25.55 -7.49
C SER A 226 -24.83 25.56 -8.42
N ARG A 227 -26.05 25.65 -7.91
CA ARG A 227 -27.30 25.76 -8.70
C ARG A 227 -27.38 27.10 -9.38
N VAL A 228 -27.11 28.18 -8.63
CA VAL A 228 -27.14 29.56 -9.16
C VAL A 228 -26.06 29.72 -10.24
N GLN A 229 -24.82 29.22 -9.96
CA GLN A 229 -23.73 29.28 -10.93
C GLN A 229 -24.06 28.50 -12.22
N HIS A 230 -24.74 27.36 -12.10
CA HIS A 230 -25.17 26.60 -13.28
C HIS A 230 -26.19 27.33 -14.14
N ILE A 231 -27.19 27.98 -13.51
CA ILE A 231 -28.19 28.79 -14.21
C ILE A 231 -27.51 29.97 -14.89
N VAL A 232 -26.68 30.73 -14.19
CA VAL A 232 -25.97 31.88 -14.77
C VAL A 232 -25.12 31.47 -15.96
N ASN A 233 -24.40 30.33 -15.85
CA ASN A 233 -23.60 29.85 -16.96
C ASN A 233 -24.44 29.44 -18.17
N ALA A 234 -25.59 28.80 -17.96
CA ALA A 234 -26.45 28.35 -19.04
C ALA A 234 -27.09 29.57 -19.77
N GLU A 235 -27.59 30.56 -19.03
CA GLU A 235 -28.19 31.79 -19.59
C GLU A 235 -27.14 32.63 -20.32
N LEU A 236 -25.93 32.77 -19.78
CA LEU A 236 -24.84 33.45 -20.45
C LEU A 236 -24.45 32.75 -21.75
N ALA A 237 -24.34 31.43 -21.73
CA ALA A 237 -24.01 30.66 -22.94
C ALA A 237 -25.06 30.80 -24.03
N ALA A 238 -26.36 30.79 -23.65
CA ALA A 238 -27.48 31.02 -24.58
C ALA A 238 -27.45 32.44 -25.18
N ALA A 239 -27.30 33.45 -24.34
CA ALA A 239 -27.19 34.83 -24.79
C ALA A 239 -25.96 35.08 -25.69
N MET A 240 -24.83 34.53 -25.34
CA MET A 240 -23.62 34.61 -26.17
C MET A 240 -23.80 33.99 -27.56
N ALA A 241 -24.53 32.86 -27.63
CA ALA A 241 -24.84 32.21 -28.90
C ALA A 241 -25.84 33.05 -29.73
N GLU A 242 -26.90 33.59 -29.11
CA GLU A 242 -27.91 34.40 -29.76
C GLU A 242 -27.34 35.70 -30.32
N PHE A 243 -26.56 36.43 -29.52
CA PHE A 243 -26.02 37.73 -29.91
C PHE A 243 -24.61 37.66 -30.55
N VAL A 244 -24.10 36.44 -30.81
CA VAL A 244 -22.74 36.23 -31.33
C VAL A 244 -21.68 37.01 -30.54
N ALA A 245 -21.87 37.06 -29.20
CA ALA A 245 -21.01 37.84 -28.32
C ALA A 245 -19.65 37.22 -28.15
N LYS A 246 -18.59 38.01 -28.04
CA LYS A 246 -17.20 37.55 -27.82
C LYS A 246 -16.93 37.14 -26.38
N GLY A 247 -17.77 37.51 -25.46
CA GLY A 247 -17.66 37.17 -24.03
C GLY A 247 -18.88 37.72 -23.25
N GLY A 248 -19.09 37.15 -22.07
CA GLY A 248 -20.15 37.55 -21.15
C GLY A 248 -19.68 37.28 -19.72
N ALA A 249 -20.21 38.09 -18.80
CA ALA A 249 -20.02 37.89 -17.35
C ALA A 249 -21.31 38.15 -16.61
N GLY A 250 -21.59 37.39 -15.56
CA GLY A 250 -22.75 37.58 -14.69
C GLY A 250 -22.33 37.45 -13.23
N ILE A 251 -22.88 38.26 -12.37
CA ILE A 251 -22.68 38.20 -10.92
C ILE A 251 -24.04 38.19 -10.25
N VAL A 252 -24.26 37.25 -9.34
CA VAL A 252 -25.45 37.17 -8.50
C VAL A 252 -25.05 37.42 -7.05
N LEU A 253 -25.75 38.35 -6.42
CA LEU A 253 -25.52 38.77 -5.04
C LEU A 253 -26.79 38.52 -4.21
N ASP A 254 -26.59 37.99 -3.01
CA ASP A 254 -27.63 37.99 -1.99
C ASP A 254 -27.77 39.40 -1.43
N VAL A 255 -28.94 40.01 -1.60
CA VAL A 255 -29.20 41.40 -1.20
C VAL A 255 -29.23 41.61 0.31
N HIS A 256 -29.41 40.55 1.09
CA HIS A 256 -29.46 40.61 2.55
C HIS A 256 -28.07 40.42 3.19
N SER A 257 -27.28 39.52 2.67
CA SER A 257 -25.95 39.22 3.21
C SER A 257 -24.81 39.93 2.47
N GLY A 258 -25.03 40.33 1.21
CA GLY A 258 -24.00 40.85 0.31
C GLY A 258 -23.07 39.80 -0.24
N GLU A 259 -23.38 38.52 -0.03
CA GLU A 259 -22.56 37.40 -0.50
C GLU A 259 -22.72 37.17 -2.00
N ILE A 260 -21.62 36.80 -2.66
CA ILE A 260 -21.64 36.34 -4.05
C ILE A 260 -22.05 34.86 -4.06
N LEU A 261 -23.06 34.55 -4.89
CA LEU A 261 -23.62 33.19 -4.98
C LEU A 261 -23.05 32.35 -6.10
#